data_70e82cfec02d7139d093dcbbb740d29f
#
_entry.id   70e82cfec02d7139d093dcbbb740d29f
#
_cell.length_a   1.000
_cell.length_b   1.000
_cell.length_c   1.000
_cell.angle_alpha   90.00
_cell.angle_beta   90.00
_cell.angle_gamma   90.00
#
_symmetry.space_group_name_H-M   'P 1'
#
loop_
_entity.id
_entity.type
_entity.pdbx_description
1 polymer ?
#
loop_
_entity_poly.entity_id
_entity_poly.type
_entity_poly.pdbx_seq_one_letter_code
_entity_poly.pdbx_strand_id
1 'polypeptide(L)'
;MTERTRYRFGEPGSEWRRVSLGDVDVAWVRDSSGHTLSVNSMCTDYQEASLTALRRQQMVGFTQTERVDEREEMVDGRAALYSRWRAKLDGVPVELGLWTLKKDGCIYDFTYTSPRGAYDEQSQALATLVQGFGTERVK
;
A
#
# COMPACT_ATOMS: atom_id res chain seq x y z
N MET A 1 -29.01 -10.92 -1.49
CA MET A 1 -27.53 -11.03 -1.46
C MET A 1 -26.90 -9.73 -1.88
N THR A 2 -25.90 -9.33 -1.13
CA THR A 2 -25.16 -8.10 -1.42
C THR A 2 -24.09 -8.38 -2.46
N GLU A 3 -23.93 -7.48 -3.43
CA GLU A 3 -22.82 -7.55 -4.35
C GLU A 3 -21.51 -7.36 -3.57
N ARG A 4 -20.48 -8.11 -3.95
CA ARG A 4 -19.14 -7.96 -3.40
C ARG A 4 -18.18 -7.58 -4.50
N THR A 5 -17.12 -6.86 -4.13
CA THR A 5 -16.05 -6.52 -5.02
C THR A 5 -14.85 -7.38 -4.68
N ARG A 6 -14.30 -8.05 -5.67
CA ARG A 6 -13.01 -8.71 -5.58
C ARG A 6 -11.97 -7.80 -6.20
N TYR A 7 -10.77 -7.92 -5.72
CA TYR A 7 -9.67 -7.21 -6.34
C TYR A 7 -8.50 -8.15 -6.60
N ARG A 8 -7.68 -7.73 -7.54
CA ARG A 8 -6.44 -8.41 -7.89
C ARG A 8 -5.30 -7.41 -7.82
N PHE A 9 -4.10 -7.93 -7.76
CA PHE A 9 -2.87 -7.15 -7.74
C PHE A 9 -1.78 -7.96 -8.45
N GLY A 10 -0.67 -7.29 -8.80
CA GLY A 10 0.47 -7.99 -9.37
C GLY A 10 1.25 -8.73 -8.28
N GLU A 11 1.71 -9.95 -8.58
CA GLU A 11 2.52 -10.70 -7.63
C GLU A 11 3.94 -10.15 -7.56
N PRO A 12 4.52 -9.99 -6.36
CA PRO A 12 5.81 -9.31 -6.22
C PRO A 12 7.02 -10.13 -6.63
N GLY A 13 6.86 -11.46 -6.81
CA GLY A 13 7.97 -12.33 -7.21
C GLY A 13 8.25 -13.42 -6.18
N SER A 14 9.02 -14.42 -6.59
CA SER A 14 9.25 -15.63 -5.79
C SER A 14 10.14 -15.39 -4.56
N GLU A 15 10.92 -14.32 -4.53
CA GLU A 15 11.74 -13.97 -3.37
C GLU A 15 10.93 -13.39 -2.23
N TRP A 16 9.67 -13.04 -2.46
CA TRP A 16 8.77 -12.50 -1.46
C TRP A 16 7.93 -13.63 -0.87
N ARG A 17 7.98 -13.78 0.44
CA ARG A 17 7.25 -14.82 1.16
C ARG A 17 5.98 -14.23 1.79
N ARG A 18 4.84 -14.87 1.57
CA ARG A 18 3.59 -14.45 2.22
C ARG A 18 3.65 -14.68 3.72
N VAL A 19 3.12 -13.71 4.46
CA VAL A 19 3.02 -13.78 5.92
C VAL A 19 1.66 -13.22 6.35
N SER A 20 1.25 -13.56 7.56
CA SER A 20 0.11 -12.89 8.19
C SER A 20 0.64 -11.69 8.96
N LEU A 21 0.04 -10.52 8.74
CA LEU A 21 0.48 -9.30 9.38
C LEU A 21 -0.74 -8.47 9.78
N GLY A 22 -1.06 -8.46 11.07
CA GLY A 22 -2.17 -7.68 11.61
C GLY A 22 -3.48 -7.93 10.87
N ASP A 23 -4.16 -6.84 10.51
CA ASP A 23 -5.48 -6.88 9.87
C ASP A 23 -5.42 -6.64 8.37
N VAL A 24 -4.22 -6.63 7.76
CA VAL A 24 -4.12 -6.42 6.31
C VAL A 24 -4.53 -7.68 5.56
N ASP A 25 -5.04 -7.49 4.35
CA ASP A 25 -5.53 -8.61 3.53
C ASP A 25 -4.39 -9.55 3.11
N VAL A 26 -3.28 -8.98 2.64
CA VAL A 26 -2.14 -9.75 2.14
C VAL A 26 -0.86 -9.02 2.51
N ALA A 27 0.14 -9.78 2.96
CA ALA A 27 1.45 -9.20 3.26
C ALA A 27 2.56 -10.17 2.84
N TRP A 28 3.73 -9.60 2.56
CA TRP A 28 4.93 -10.35 2.17
C TRP A 28 6.15 -9.76 2.86
N VAL A 29 7.14 -10.60 3.05
CA VAL A 29 8.48 -10.19 3.51
C VAL A 29 9.54 -10.77 2.59
N ARG A 30 10.67 -10.05 2.46
CA ARG A 30 11.91 -10.62 1.93
C ARG A 30 12.78 -10.95 3.13
N ASP A 31 12.98 -12.22 3.39
CA ASP A 31 13.51 -12.72 4.66
C ASP A 31 14.87 -12.16 5.07
N SER A 32 15.74 -11.87 4.12
CA SER A 32 17.11 -11.48 4.44
C SER A 32 17.36 -9.97 4.40
N SER A 33 16.36 -9.16 4.07
CA SER A 33 16.62 -7.75 3.73
C SER A 33 15.78 -6.73 4.49
N GLY A 34 14.80 -7.16 5.30
CA GLY A 34 13.96 -6.24 6.07
C GLY A 34 12.94 -5.47 5.25
N HIS A 35 12.66 -5.91 4.04
CA HIS A 35 11.65 -5.29 3.18
C HIS A 35 10.29 -5.97 3.41
N THR A 36 9.23 -5.17 3.48
CA THR A 36 7.85 -5.69 3.61
C THR A 36 6.94 -5.03 2.60
N LEU A 37 5.91 -5.77 2.20
CA LEU A 37 4.84 -5.28 1.33
C LEU A 37 3.51 -5.67 1.95
N SER A 38 2.49 -4.83 1.78
CA SER A 38 1.14 -5.21 2.15
C SER A 38 0.11 -4.57 1.24
N VAL A 39 -1.03 -5.23 1.13
CA VAL A 39 -2.21 -4.74 0.44
C VAL A 39 -3.38 -4.89 1.39
N ASN A 40 -4.16 -3.83 1.52
CA ASN A 40 -5.34 -3.86 2.35
C ASN A 40 -6.53 -3.23 1.64
N SER A 41 -7.72 -3.70 1.96
CA SER A 41 -8.95 -3.14 1.47
C SER A 41 -9.88 -2.84 2.64
N MET A 42 -10.67 -1.78 2.50
CA MET A 42 -11.64 -1.40 3.50
C MET A 42 -12.89 -0.90 2.77
N CYS A 43 -13.95 -1.67 2.87
CA CYS A 43 -15.20 -1.41 2.15
C CYS A 43 -16.24 -0.87 3.13
N THR A 44 -16.02 0.37 3.55
CA THR A 44 -16.89 1.09 4.46
C THR A 44 -17.24 2.46 3.86
N ASP A 45 -18.05 3.23 4.56
CA ASP A 45 -18.55 4.51 4.07
C ASP A 45 -17.52 5.64 4.26
N TYR A 46 -16.40 5.55 3.52
CA TYR A 46 -15.35 6.57 3.53
C TYR A 46 -15.37 7.46 2.29
N GLN A 47 -16.48 7.55 1.60
CA GLN A 47 -16.56 8.22 0.30
C GLN A 47 -16.24 9.69 0.38
N GLU A 48 -16.49 10.31 1.52
CA GLU A 48 -16.22 11.73 1.76
C GLU A 48 -14.73 12.01 2.05
N ALA A 49 -13.96 11.00 2.40
CA ALA A 49 -12.55 11.20 2.75
C ALA A 49 -11.73 11.48 1.49
N SER A 50 -10.86 12.49 1.54
CA SER A 50 -9.91 12.76 0.48
C SER A 50 -8.79 11.72 0.48
N LEU A 51 -8.11 11.58 -0.66
CA LEU A 51 -6.93 10.70 -0.74
C LEU A 51 -5.86 11.15 0.25
N THR A 52 -5.69 12.46 0.43
CA THR A 52 -4.73 13.00 1.40
C THR A 52 -5.08 12.57 2.84
N ALA A 53 -6.36 12.60 3.20
CA ALA A 53 -6.80 12.16 4.52
C ALA A 53 -6.56 10.66 4.72
N LEU A 54 -6.83 9.86 3.69
CA LEU A 54 -6.59 8.41 3.73
C LEU A 54 -5.10 8.10 3.85
N ARG A 55 -4.25 8.80 3.09
CA ARG A 55 -2.80 8.65 3.21
C ARG A 55 -2.33 8.98 4.63
N ARG A 56 -2.89 10.00 5.23
CA ARG A 56 -2.55 10.38 6.61
C ARG A 56 -2.86 9.26 7.59
N GLN A 57 -3.94 8.51 7.38
CA GLN A 57 -4.26 7.34 8.19
C GLN A 57 -3.24 6.21 8.02
N GLN A 58 -2.74 6.00 6.79
CA GLN A 58 -1.68 5.00 6.56
C GLN A 58 -0.42 5.31 7.34
N MET A 59 -0.17 6.58 7.66
CA MET A 59 1.03 7.01 8.38
C MET A 59 0.91 6.85 9.90
N VAL A 60 -0.25 6.46 10.42
CA VAL A 60 -0.42 6.24 11.86
C VAL A 60 0.52 5.14 12.33
N GLY A 61 1.25 5.38 13.41
CA GLY A 61 2.24 4.45 13.94
C GLY A 61 3.68 4.78 13.56
N PHE A 62 3.87 5.64 12.56
CA PHE A 62 5.20 6.11 12.19
C PHE A 62 5.50 7.46 12.83
N THR A 63 6.74 7.66 13.25
CA THR A 63 7.20 8.91 13.87
C THR A 63 8.31 9.54 13.05
N GLN A 64 8.61 10.81 13.33
CA GLN A 64 9.66 11.58 12.65
C GLN A 64 9.54 11.46 11.14
N THR A 65 8.34 11.72 10.63
CA THR A 65 8.02 11.55 9.21
C THR A 65 8.53 12.73 8.39
N GLU A 66 9.15 12.40 7.24
CA GLU A 66 9.60 13.38 6.26
C GLU A 66 9.13 12.92 4.88
N ARG A 67 8.33 13.73 4.22
CA ARG A 67 7.86 13.41 2.88
C ARG A 67 8.98 13.66 1.87
N VAL A 68 9.29 12.64 1.09
CA VAL A 68 10.32 12.71 0.05
C VAL A 68 9.70 12.99 -1.30
N ASP A 69 8.53 12.40 -1.60
CA ASP A 69 7.86 12.56 -2.87
C ASP A 69 6.36 12.34 -2.70
N GLU A 70 5.57 12.95 -3.57
CA GLU A 70 4.12 12.73 -3.61
C GLU A 70 3.60 13.09 -4.99
N ARG A 71 2.76 12.22 -5.57
CA ARG A 71 2.13 12.50 -6.85
C ARG A 71 0.81 11.75 -6.97
N GLU A 72 -0.05 12.27 -7.81
CA GLU A 72 -1.31 11.62 -8.16
C GLU A 72 -1.16 10.98 -9.54
N GLU A 73 -1.62 9.74 -9.66
CA GLU A 73 -1.59 9.01 -10.93
C GLU A 73 -2.86 8.19 -11.05
N MET A 74 -3.20 7.82 -12.28
CA MET A 74 -4.34 6.95 -12.52
C MET A 74 -3.94 5.50 -12.32
N VAL A 75 -4.74 4.76 -11.54
CA VAL A 75 -4.58 3.33 -11.33
C VAL A 75 -5.94 2.69 -11.57
N ASP A 76 -6.00 1.81 -12.54
CA ASP A 76 -7.24 1.11 -12.93
C ASP A 76 -8.43 2.07 -13.09
N GLY A 77 -8.18 3.20 -13.76
CA GLY A 77 -9.20 4.19 -14.07
C GLY A 77 -9.58 5.13 -12.94
N ARG A 78 -8.90 5.08 -11.81
CA ARG A 78 -9.18 5.96 -10.66
C ARG A 78 -7.95 6.75 -10.28
N ALA A 79 -8.17 7.95 -9.75
CA ALA A 79 -7.10 8.74 -9.18
C ALA A 79 -6.55 8.02 -7.95
N ALA A 80 -5.25 7.88 -7.90
CA ALA A 80 -4.54 7.26 -6.77
C ALA A 80 -3.45 8.20 -6.30
N LEU A 81 -3.17 8.19 -5.01
CA LEU A 81 -2.14 9.02 -4.42
C LEU A 81 -0.96 8.15 -4.03
N TYR A 82 0.20 8.45 -4.61
CA TYR A 82 1.47 7.86 -4.23
C TYR A 82 2.24 8.84 -3.35
N SER A 83 2.86 8.33 -2.28
CA SER A 83 3.79 9.12 -1.50
C SER A 83 4.96 8.27 -1.02
N ARG A 84 6.13 8.91 -0.91
CA ARG A 84 7.35 8.30 -0.39
C ARG A 84 7.81 9.09 0.82
N TRP A 85 8.21 8.37 1.87
CA TRP A 85 8.53 8.95 3.17
C TRP A 85 9.78 8.34 3.77
N ARG A 86 10.50 9.15 4.53
CA ARG A 86 11.42 8.67 5.56
C ARG A 86 10.72 8.81 6.90
N ALA A 87 10.87 7.81 7.76
CA ALA A 87 10.18 7.79 9.04
C ALA A 87 10.92 6.89 10.01
N LYS A 88 10.36 6.75 11.21
CA LYS A 88 10.79 5.74 12.17
C LYS A 88 9.59 4.88 12.56
N LEU A 89 9.83 3.59 12.71
CA LEU A 89 8.86 2.63 13.22
C LEU A 89 9.44 2.01 14.48
N ASP A 90 8.80 2.28 15.63
CA ASP A 90 9.32 1.85 16.93
C ASP A 90 10.79 2.22 17.12
N GLY A 91 11.16 3.44 16.70
CA GLY A 91 12.52 3.95 16.83
C GLY A 91 13.49 3.48 15.75
N VAL A 92 13.09 2.60 14.84
CA VAL A 92 13.93 2.08 13.76
C VAL A 92 13.75 2.94 12.52
N PRO A 93 14.83 3.50 11.92
CA PRO A 93 14.73 4.27 10.69
C PRO A 93 14.28 3.40 9.51
N VAL A 94 13.27 3.85 8.80
CA VAL A 94 12.71 3.16 7.64
C VAL A 94 12.41 4.14 6.52
N GLU A 95 12.13 3.60 5.32
CA GLU A 95 11.54 4.35 4.22
C GLU A 95 10.25 3.66 3.80
N LEU A 96 9.28 4.44 3.35
CA LEU A 96 7.95 3.97 3.01
C LEU A 96 7.56 4.40 1.61
N GLY A 97 6.89 3.50 0.88
CA GLY A 97 6.13 3.84 -0.30
C GLY A 97 4.68 3.48 -0.07
N LEU A 98 3.80 4.44 -0.29
CA LEU A 98 2.37 4.29 -0.02
C LEU A 98 1.57 4.62 -1.27
N TRP A 99 0.56 3.78 -1.55
CA TRP A 99 -0.47 4.10 -2.52
C TRP A 99 -1.83 3.97 -1.84
N THR A 100 -2.74 4.89 -2.14
CA THR A 100 -4.13 4.79 -1.71
C THR A 100 -5.05 5.21 -2.83
N LEU A 101 -6.15 4.50 -2.99
CA LEU A 101 -7.19 4.86 -3.96
C LEU A 101 -8.55 4.37 -3.49
N LYS A 102 -9.58 4.99 -4.05
CA LYS A 102 -10.98 4.60 -3.80
C LYS A 102 -11.56 4.04 -5.10
N LYS A 103 -12.21 2.89 -5.00
CA LYS A 103 -12.90 2.31 -6.15
C LYS A 103 -14.03 1.38 -5.68
N ASP A 104 -15.18 1.50 -6.32
CA ASP A 104 -16.33 0.60 -6.12
C ASP A 104 -16.73 0.45 -4.65
N GLY A 105 -16.71 1.56 -3.91
CA GLY A 105 -17.13 1.58 -2.50
C GLY A 105 -16.08 1.12 -1.51
N CYS A 106 -14.87 0.86 -1.97
CA CYS A 106 -13.77 0.41 -1.12
C CYS A 106 -12.57 1.35 -1.21
N ILE A 107 -11.75 1.33 -0.17
CA ILE A 107 -10.45 1.96 -0.15
C ILE A 107 -9.41 0.87 -0.27
N TYR A 108 -8.40 1.09 -1.10
CA TYR A 108 -7.30 0.14 -1.30
C TYR A 108 -5.99 0.83 -0.96
N ASP A 109 -5.21 0.20 -0.08
CA ASP A 109 -3.93 0.70 0.39
C ASP A 109 -2.83 -0.30 0.06
N PHE A 110 -1.73 0.22 -0.52
CA PHE A 110 -0.53 -0.57 -0.80
C PHE A 110 0.61 0.06 -0.01
N THR A 111 1.33 -0.73 0.76
CA THR A 111 2.40 -0.24 1.62
C THR A 111 3.68 -1.04 1.38
N TYR A 112 4.78 -0.32 1.15
CA TYR A 112 6.11 -0.88 1.05
C TYR A 112 6.98 -0.24 2.13
N THR A 113 7.69 -1.06 2.90
CA THR A 113 8.60 -0.57 3.92
C THR A 113 9.99 -1.17 3.67
N SER A 114 11.00 -0.32 3.71
CA SER A 114 12.39 -0.75 3.59
C SER A 114 13.22 -0.20 4.76
N PRO A 115 14.40 -0.79 5.03
CA PRO A 115 15.38 -0.11 5.85
C PRO A 115 15.78 1.23 5.23
N ARG A 116 16.22 2.19 6.06
CA ARG A 116 16.68 3.49 5.56
C ARG A 116 17.85 3.30 4.59
N GLY A 117 17.77 3.93 3.43
CA GLY A 117 18.81 3.83 2.38
C GLY A 117 18.63 2.64 1.43
N ALA A 118 17.64 1.79 1.63
CA ALA A 118 17.41 0.59 0.80
C ALA A 118 16.12 0.64 -0.02
N TYR A 119 15.47 1.79 -0.09
CA TYR A 119 14.17 1.91 -0.75
C TYR A 119 14.21 1.43 -2.21
N ASP A 120 15.22 1.88 -2.97
CA ASP A 120 15.29 1.59 -4.40
C ASP A 120 15.61 0.12 -4.70
N GLU A 121 16.11 -0.64 -3.74
CA GLU A 121 16.46 -2.03 -3.95
C GLU A 121 15.26 -2.88 -4.33
N GLN A 122 14.09 -2.61 -3.73
CA GLN A 122 12.88 -3.42 -3.92
C GLN A 122 11.63 -2.61 -4.26
N SER A 123 11.77 -1.32 -4.55
CA SER A 123 10.61 -0.47 -4.85
C SER A 123 9.82 -0.92 -6.07
N GLN A 124 10.46 -1.64 -7.00
CA GLN A 124 9.78 -2.19 -8.17
C GLN A 124 8.68 -3.18 -7.76
N ALA A 125 8.84 -3.88 -6.65
CA ALA A 125 7.82 -4.81 -6.16
C ALA A 125 6.51 -4.07 -5.82
N LEU A 126 6.62 -2.88 -5.22
CA LEU A 126 5.44 -2.04 -4.97
C LEU A 126 4.77 -1.63 -6.29
N ALA A 127 5.56 -1.20 -7.26
CA ALA A 127 5.04 -0.84 -8.58
C ALA A 127 4.33 -2.03 -9.23
N THR A 128 4.88 -3.23 -9.11
CA THR A 128 4.29 -4.45 -9.67
C THR A 128 2.91 -4.73 -9.05
N LEU A 129 2.79 -4.61 -7.73
CA LEU A 129 1.50 -4.78 -7.06
C LEU A 129 0.45 -3.83 -7.65
N VAL A 130 0.80 -2.55 -7.74
CA VAL A 130 -0.13 -1.50 -8.16
C VAL A 130 -0.48 -1.61 -9.64
N GLN A 131 0.50 -1.92 -10.49
CA GLN A 131 0.26 -2.06 -11.93
C GLN A 131 -0.68 -3.20 -12.27
N GLY A 132 -0.70 -4.25 -11.43
CA GLY A 132 -1.61 -5.38 -11.61
C GLY A 132 -2.96 -5.19 -10.92
N PHE A 133 -3.18 -4.05 -10.28
CA PHE A 133 -4.42 -3.81 -9.55
C PHE A 133 -5.63 -3.71 -10.47
N GLY A 134 -6.71 -4.34 -10.07
CA GLY A 134 -8.00 -4.20 -10.71
C GLY A 134 -9.09 -4.78 -9.83
N THR A 135 -10.31 -4.43 -10.12
CA THR A 135 -11.47 -4.91 -9.38
C THR A 135 -12.46 -5.57 -10.32
N GLU A 136 -13.25 -6.48 -9.78
CA GLU A 136 -14.40 -7.04 -10.46
C GLU A 136 -15.53 -7.23 -9.46
N ARG A 137 -16.76 -7.03 -9.91
CA ARG A 137 -17.92 -7.25 -9.05
C ARG A 137 -18.35 -8.71 -9.12
N VAL A 138 -18.69 -9.25 -7.96
CA VAL A 138 -19.15 -10.62 -7.80
C VAL A 138 -20.57 -10.55 -7.24
N LYS A 139 -21.50 -11.10 -7.99
CA LYS A 139 -22.89 -11.19 -7.58
C LYS A 139 -23.18 -12.46 -6.79
#